data_862b11fb7604d44cf827c8d8ed0ee291
#
_entry.id   862b11fb7604d44cf827c8d8ed0ee291
#
_cell.length_a   1.000
_cell.length_b   1.000
_cell.length_c   1.000
_cell.angle_alpha   90.00
_cell.angle_beta   90.00
_cell.angle_gamma   90.00
#
_symmetry.space_group_name_H-M   'P 1'
#
loop_
_entity.id
_entity.type
_entity.pdbx_description
1 polymer ?
#
loop_
_entity_poly.entity_id
_entity_poly.type
_entity_poly.pdbx_seq_one_letter_code
_entity_poly.pdbx_strand_id
1 'polypeptide(L)'
;MKTSVLNTKYFFTFIVLICLITPKLIAQTSHGWRGPARNGIFSETGLLKSWPEEGPELLWETLDAGKGYSAPVVVGDRIYLTGMNEAENKETFVAYTSDGKKIYESEYGNTWAFSFPETRTTPTIANGKAYVISGAGEIVCINTADGKIVWTVNGAKEFERLTGNWGTAESPLVFDNKVIYTPAGEQTTMVALNAQTGEILWKTKAFGDIGAYMSPIIISYKGKRQIIGSTSTHIMGVNPENGEVEWAFKDWGSPPEPFPAEYVQGNAMSVNVAANTPLFKDGRIFFSHAEVGAYMLQLNDNLTDVTLLWNTDAMGTDLGGYVLVNGTIYGSNYLSQSKGDWVAIDWNTGELRYKEAWEGKSKGPIVAADGMLYCYDERRGFVALVKPNLEKFDVVSEFRRAKGAGPHWAHPVINNGVMYIRHGNALMAYKIK
;
A
#
# COMPACT_ATOMS: atom_id res chain seq x y z
N MET A 1 -81.30 -51.55 -9.23
CA MET A 1 -80.73 -50.20 -9.21
C MET A 1 -79.65 -50.19 -8.16
N LYS A 2 -78.37 -50.24 -8.59
CA LYS A 2 -77.19 -50.11 -7.69
C LYS A 2 -76.41 -48.93 -8.16
N THR A 3 -76.37 -47.90 -7.34
CA THR A 3 -75.62 -46.68 -7.52
C THR A 3 -74.14 -46.92 -7.00
N SER A 4 -73.13 -46.80 -7.87
CA SER A 4 -71.72 -46.86 -7.55
C SER A 4 -71.25 -45.44 -7.15
N VAL A 5 -70.66 -45.37 -5.98
CA VAL A 5 -69.96 -44.16 -5.46
C VAL A 5 -68.54 -44.20 -5.91
N LEU A 6 -68.08 -43.22 -6.69
CA LEU A 6 -66.68 -42.99 -7.07
C LEU A 6 -65.95 -42.29 -5.90
N ASN A 7 -64.94 -42.96 -5.37
CA ASN A 7 -64.04 -42.40 -4.38
C ASN A 7 -62.82 -41.72 -5.08
N THR A 8 -62.80 -40.41 -5.14
CA THR A 8 -61.66 -39.62 -5.67
C THR A 8 -60.67 -39.33 -4.53
N LYS A 9 -59.52 -40.01 -4.56
CA LYS A 9 -58.38 -39.72 -3.65
C LYS A 9 -57.61 -38.54 -4.21
N TYR A 10 -57.60 -37.39 -3.52
CA TYR A 10 -56.72 -36.29 -3.79
C TYR A 10 -55.32 -36.58 -3.24
N PHE A 11 -54.34 -36.71 -4.13
CA PHE A 11 -52.91 -36.74 -3.79
C PHE A 11 -52.39 -35.30 -3.66
N PHE A 12 -52.16 -34.83 -2.46
CA PHE A 12 -51.49 -33.56 -2.21
C PHE A 12 -49.97 -33.78 -2.30
N THR A 13 -49.36 -33.34 -3.41
CA THR A 13 -47.89 -33.34 -3.55
C THR A 13 -47.37 -32.09 -2.88
N PHE A 14 -46.70 -32.23 -1.72
CA PHE A 14 -46.00 -31.17 -1.04
C PHE A 14 -44.65 -30.94 -1.75
N ILE A 15 -44.57 -29.86 -2.55
CA ILE A 15 -43.29 -29.39 -3.11
C ILE A 15 -42.58 -28.60 -2.01
N VAL A 16 -41.59 -29.21 -1.36
CA VAL A 16 -40.66 -28.53 -0.46
C VAL A 16 -39.66 -27.72 -1.29
N LEU A 17 -39.90 -26.42 -1.38
CA LEU A 17 -38.96 -25.47 -2.00
C LEU A 17 -37.79 -25.26 -1.06
N ILE A 18 -36.70 -26.04 -1.26
CA ILE A 18 -35.43 -25.82 -0.55
C ILE A 18 -34.79 -24.57 -1.16
N CYS A 19 -34.98 -23.40 -0.52
CA CYS A 19 -34.17 -22.23 -0.79
C CYS A 19 -32.71 -22.53 -0.42
N LEU A 20 -31.90 -22.87 -1.40
CA LEU A 20 -30.44 -22.87 -1.28
C LEU A 20 -29.99 -21.43 -1.03
N ILE A 21 -29.87 -21.06 0.24
CA ILE A 21 -29.17 -19.84 0.64
C ILE A 21 -27.69 -20.14 0.38
N THR A 22 -27.23 -19.83 -0.83
CA THR A 22 -25.79 -19.74 -1.07
C THR A 22 -25.27 -18.59 -0.22
N PRO A 23 -24.34 -18.83 0.73
CA PRO A 23 -23.72 -17.71 1.43
C PRO A 23 -23.03 -16.86 0.37
N LYS A 24 -23.50 -15.61 0.18
CA LYS A 24 -22.68 -14.62 -0.53
C LYS A 24 -21.36 -14.55 0.24
N LEU A 25 -20.29 -15.06 -0.34
CA LEU A 25 -18.96 -14.76 0.12
C LEU A 25 -18.83 -13.22 0.01
N ILE A 26 -19.01 -12.54 1.13
CA ILE A 26 -18.69 -11.11 1.22
C ILE A 26 -17.19 -11.09 1.08
N ALA A 27 -16.70 -10.59 -0.06
CA ALA A 27 -15.28 -10.40 -0.26
C ALA A 27 -14.74 -9.64 0.96
N GLN A 28 -13.74 -10.20 1.61
CA GLN A 28 -13.11 -9.59 2.79
C GLN A 28 -12.58 -8.23 2.39
N THR A 29 -13.20 -7.15 2.86
CA THR A 29 -12.72 -5.79 2.62
C THR A 29 -11.57 -5.53 3.58
N SER A 30 -10.36 -5.42 3.04
CA SER A 30 -9.22 -4.92 3.80
C SER A 30 -9.02 -3.43 3.54
N HIS A 31 -8.65 -2.70 4.59
CA HIS A 31 -8.31 -1.27 4.52
C HIS A 31 -6.83 -1.11 4.86
N GLY A 32 -6.10 -0.32 4.11
CA GLY A 32 -4.66 -0.16 4.35
C GLY A 32 -3.98 0.76 3.35
N TRP A 33 -2.74 0.43 3.06
CA TRP A 33 -1.84 1.18 2.21
C TRP A 33 -2.46 1.58 0.88
N ARG A 34 -2.51 2.91 0.60
CA ARG A 34 -3.00 3.52 -0.64
C ARG A 34 -4.46 3.16 -1.01
N GLY A 35 -5.30 2.94 -0.01
CA GLY A 35 -6.72 2.64 -0.18
C GLY A 35 -7.05 1.17 -0.49
N PRO A 36 -8.33 0.82 -0.67
CA PRO A 36 -8.78 -0.57 -0.79
C PRO A 36 -8.17 -1.34 -1.96
N ALA A 37 -7.92 -0.66 -3.10
CA ALA A 37 -7.28 -1.25 -4.28
C ALA A 37 -5.75 -1.11 -4.28
N ARG A 38 -5.16 -0.53 -3.25
CA ARG A 38 -3.71 -0.27 -3.10
C ARG A 38 -3.08 0.53 -4.26
N ASN A 39 -3.88 1.30 -4.99
CA ASN A 39 -3.47 2.03 -6.20
C ASN A 39 -3.45 3.56 -6.03
N GLY A 40 -3.74 4.08 -4.82
CA GLY A 40 -3.77 5.50 -4.52
C GLY A 40 -5.02 6.24 -5.02
N ILE A 41 -6.05 5.52 -5.48
CA ILE A 41 -7.31 6.11 -5.93
C ILE A 41 -8.40 5.88 -4.88
N PHE A 42 -9.02 6.98 -4.43
CA PHE A 42 -10.13 6.94 -3.49
C PHE A 42 -11.46 7.22 -4.22
N SER A 43 -12.44 6.35 -4.03
CA SER A 43 -13.75 6.40 -4.71
C SER A 43 -14.68 7.41 -4.04
N GLU A 44 -14.24 8.66 -3.95
CA GLU A 44 -15.02 9.79 -3.42
C GLU A 44 -15.60 10.62 -4.56
N THR A 45 -16.69 11.33 -4.28
CA THR A 45 -17.35 12.24 -5.22
C THR A 45 -17.85 13.50 -4.53
N GLY A 46 -18.02 14.59 -5.30
CA GLY A 46 -18.48 15.87 -4.77
C GLY A 46 -17.44 16.60 -3.92
N LEU A 47 -16.17 16.30 -4.14
CA LEU A 47 -15.07 16.97 -3.45
C LEU A 47 -14.81 18.36 -4.02
N LEU A 48 -14.26 19.27 -3.21
CA LEU A 48 -13.85 20.61 -3.63
C LEU A 48 -12.88 20.54 -4.81
N LYS A 49 -13.13 21.38 -5.82
CA LYS A 49 -12.29 21.49 -7.03
C LYS A 49 -11.30 22.63 -6.97
N SER A 50 -11.34 23.41 -5.90
CA SER A 50 -10.35 24.43 -5.53
C SER A 50 -10.42 24.66 -4.02
N TRP A 51 -9.34 25.18 -3.45
CA TRP A 51 -9.25 25.54 -2.03
C TRP A 51 -8.99 27.04 -1.89
N PRO A 52 -9.38 27.68 -0.76
CA PRO A 52 -8.91 29.02 -0.40
C PRO A 52 -7.38 29.04 -0.29
N GLU A 53 -6.80 30.24 -0.26
CA GLU A 53 -5.34 30.43 -0.09
C GLU A 53 -4.81 29.81 1.21
N GLU A 54 -5.62 29.83 2.28
CA GLU A 54 -5.29 29.22 3.57
C GLU A 54 -5.44 27.69 3.57
N GLY A 55 -5.92 27.13 2.47
CA GLY A 55 -6.25 25.70 2.33
C GLY A 55 -7.68 25.37 2.76
N PRO A 56 -8.06 24.08 2.71
CA PRO A 56 -9.36 23.62 3.17
C PRO A 56 -9.50 23.76 4.70
N GLU A 57 -10.73 23.82 5.18
CA GLU A 57 -11.06 23.91 6.61
C GLU A 57 -10.37 22.79 7.41
N LEU A 58 -9.58 23.17 8.42
CA LEU A 58 -9.00 22.23 9.37
C LEU A 58 -10.09 21.82 10.39
N LEU A 59 -10.45 20.55 10.41
CA LEU A 59 -11.40 20.01 11.37
C LEU A 59 -10.76 19.78 12.74
N TRP A 60 -9.58 19.16 12.73
CA TRP A 60 -8.78 18.91 13.93
C TRP A 60 -7.32 18.57 13.57
N GLU A 61 -6.45 18.70 14.57
CA GLU A 61 -5.05 18.25 14.50
C GLU A 61 -4.61 17.66 15.85
N THR A 62 -3.70 16.70 15.82
CA THR A 62 -3.01 16.17 17.00
C THR A 62 -1.51 16.06 16.75
N LEU A 63 -0.70 16.16 17.81
CA LEU A 63 0.76 16.01 17.78
C LEU A 63 1.24 14.75 18.52
N ASP A 64 0.34 13.86 18.86
CA ASP A 64 0.63 12.67 19.66
C ASP A 64 0.47 11.35 18.88
N ALA A 65 0.60 11.43 17.52
CA ALA A 65 0.51 10.27 16.66
C ALA A 65 1.75 9.35 16.70
N GLY A 66 2.74 9.68 17.51
CA GLY A 66 4.06 9.06 17.47
C GLY A 66 4.80 9.39 16.17
N LYS A 67 6.13 9.40 16.18
CA LYS A 67 6.89 9.67 14.95
C LYS A 67 6.72 8.54 13.94
N GLY A 68 6.58 8.89 12.66
CA GLY A 68 6.48 7.89 11.60
C GLY A 68 6.01 8.43 10.25
N TYR A 69 6.04 7.56 9.27
CA TYR A 69 5.73 7.82 7.86
C TYR A 69 4.55 6.98 7.34
N SER A 70 3.93 6.15 8.17
CA SER A 70 2.75 5.38 7.77
C SER A 70 1.59 6.30 7.41
N ALA A 71 0.82 5.95 6.39
CA ALA A 71 -0.44 6.61 6.11
C ALA A 71 -1.50 6.24 7.17
N PRO A 72 -2.42 7.13 7.52
CA PRO A 72 -3.57 6.75 8.36
C PRO A 72 -4.50 5.79 7.61
N VAL A 73 -5.17 4.91 8.33
CA VAL A 73 -6.17 3.98 7.80
C VAL A 73 -7.50 4.24 8.48
N VAL A 74 -8.51 4.64 7.70
CA VAL A 74 -9.83 4.97 8.22
C VAL A 74 -10.77 3.79 8.01
N VAL A 75 -11.41 3.34 9.10
CA VAL A 75 -12.41 2.25 9.07
C VAL A 75 -13.59 2.63 9.97
N GLY A 76 -14.73 2.89 9.37
CA GLY A 76 -15.89 3.40 10.08
C GLY A 76 -15.61 4.75 10.74
N ASP A 77 -15.76 4.82 12.05
CA ASP A 77 -15.51 5.99 12.89
C ASP A 77 -14.12 6.01 13.55
N ARG A 78 -13.21 5.13 13.12
CA ARG A 78 -11.87 4.99 13.70
C ARG A 78 -10.77 5.24 12.68
N ILE A 79 -9.66 5.78 13.17
CA ILE A 79 -8.44 6.03 12.41
C ILE A 79 -7.31 5.28 13.10
N TYR A 80 -6.57 4.51 12.32
CA TYR A 80 -5.45 3.70 12.78
C TYR A 80 -4.16 4.11 12.07
N LEU A 81 -3.06 4.14 12.80
CA LEU A 81 -1.72 4.34 12.24
C LEU A 81 -0.68 3.69 13.14
N THR A 82 0.53 3.58 12.62
CA THR A 82 1.69 3.18 13.41
C THR A 82 2.49 4.40 13.80
N GLY A 83 3.10 4.38 14.95
CA GLY A 83 3.97 5.42 15.49
C GLY A 83 5.20 4.82 16.14
N MET A 84 5.98 5.65 16.80
CA MET A 84 7.20 5.24 17.52
C MET A 84 7.20 5.82 18.94
N ASN A 85 7.45 4.97 19.93
CA ASN A 85 7.87 5.35 21.26
C ASN A 85 9.41 5.47 21.24
N GLU A 86 9.91 6.71 21.19
CA GLU A 86 11.33 6.99 21.08
C GLU A 86 12.13 6.53 22.32
N ALA A 87 11.55 6.63 23.51
CA ALA A 87 12.21 6.28 24.74
C ALA A 87 12.52 4.77 24.83
N GLU A 88 11.65 3.94 24.26
CA GLU A 88 11.75 2.49 24.32
C GLU A 88 12.29 1.86 23.02
N ASN A 89 12.52 2.66 21.98
CA ASN A 89 12.83 2.16 20.62
C ASN A 89 11.82 1.13 20.12
N LYS A 90 10.54 1.37 20.43
CA LYS A 90 9.41 0.51 20.06
C LYS A 90 8.51 1.19 19.05
N GLU A 91 7.98 0.39 18.15
CA GLU A 91 6.90 0.81 17.27
C GLU A 91 5.56 0.63 17.97
N THR A 92 4.66 1.60 17.76
CA THR A 92 3.35 1.64 18.38
C THR A 92 2.24 1.59 17.34
N PHE A 93 1.13 0.97 17.69
CA PHE A 93 -0.12 0.99 16.97
C PHE A 93 -1.11 1.89 17.73
N VAL A 94 -1.61 2.91 17.04
CA VAL A 94 -2.44 3.96 17.66
C VAL A 94 -3.80 3.98 17.00
N ALA A 95 -4.86 4.12 17.81
CA ALA A 95 -6.22 4.31 17.34
C ALA A 95 -6.79 5.64 17.81
N TYR A 96 -7.48 6.33 16.91
CA TYR A 96 -8.23 7.56 17.16
C TYR A 96 -9.69 7.40 16.76
N THR A 97 -10.56 8.21 17.36
CA THR A 97 -11.89 8.48 16.84
C THR A 97 -11.82 9.39 15.61
N SER A 98 -12.88 9.47 14.81
CA SER A 98 -12.95 10.35 13.64
C SER A 98 -12.82 11.85 13.98
N ASP A 99 -13.08 12.25 15.23
CA ASP A 99 -12.89 13.62 15.75
C ASP A 99 -11.49 13.84 16.38
N GLY A 100 -10.55 12.90 16.17
CA GLY A 100 -9.13 13.06 16.53
C GLY A 100 -8.76 12.75 17.99
N LYS A 101 -9.66 12.15 18.78
CA LYS A 101 -9.34 11.75 20.15
C LYS A 101 -8.65 10.38 20.17
N LYS A 102 -7.49 10.28 20.85
CA LYS A 102 -6.79 9.02 21.02
C LYS A 102 -7.63 8.04 21.86
N ILE A 103 -7.81 6.81 21.36
CA ILE A 103 -8.53 5.74 22.05
C ILE A 103 -7.55 4.89 22.84
N TYR A 104 -6.47 4.43 22.17
CA TYR A 104 -5.38 3.68 22.77
C TYR A 104 -4.11 3.80 21.92
N GLU A 105 -2.99 3.40 22.55
CA GLU A 105 -1.70 3.20 21.93
C GLU A 105 -1.07 1.93 22.51
N SER A 106 -0.53 1.06 21.66
CA SER A 106 0.03 -0.23 22.05
C SER A 106 1.35 -0.48 21.34
N GLU A 107 2.39 -0.83 22.06
CA GLU A 107 3.66 -1.25 21.49
C GLU A 107 3.52 -2.62 20.83
N TYR A 108 4.15 -2.81 19.66
CA TYR A 108 4.03 -4.07 18.92
C TYR A 108 5.34 -4.67 18.42
N GLY A 109 6.38 -3.89 18.24
CA GLY A 109 7.63 -4.40 17.69
C GLY A 109 8.80 -3.45 17.87
N ASN A 110 9.97 -3.86 17.39
CA ASN A 110 11.18 -3.07 17.48
C ASN A 110 11.32 -2.14 16.28
N THR A 111 11.85 -0.93 16.51
CA THR A 111 12.19 0.00 15.44
C THR A 111 13.41 -0.50 14.66
N TRP A 112 13.61 0.06 13.47
CA TRP A 112 14.87 -0.07 12.74
C TRP A 112 15.89 0.94 13.32
N ALA A 113 16.96 0.46 13.95
CA ALA A 113 17.85 1.31 14.75
C ALA A 113 18.91 2.08 13.97
N PHE A 114 19.13 1.78 12.67
CA PHE A 114 20.29 2.28 11.94
C PHE A 114 20.05 3.57 11.16
N SER A 115 18.85 3.75 10.61
CA SER A 115 18.54 4.92 9.77
C SER A 115 17.05 5.18 9.76
N PHE A 116 16.67 6.45 9.93
CA PHE A 116 15.26 6.82 9.95
C PHE A 116 14.46 5.83 10.84
N PRO A 117 14.68 5.81 12.15
CA PRO A 117 14.13 4.78 13.04
C PRO A 117 12.60 4.83 13.15
N GLU A 118 11.98 5.88 12.64
CA GLU A 118 10.54 6.08 12.68
C GLU A 118 9.81 5.02 11.87
N THR A 119 8.64 4.61 12.35
CA THR A 119 7.82 3.58 11.72
C THR A 119 7.38 3.96 10.30
N ARG A 120 7.40 3.00 9.39
CA ARG A 120 7.11 3.19 7.95
C ARG A 120 5.87 2.45 7.48
N THR A 121 5.60 1.31 8.08
CA THR A 121 4.55 0.37 7.65
C THR A 121 3.16 0.93 7.94
N THR A 122 2.33 1.05 6.91
CA THR A 122 0.90 1.34 7.09
C THR A 122 0.19 0.05 7.49
N PRO A 123 -0.62 0.07 8.56
CA PRO A 123 -1.35 -1.12 8.99
C PRO A 123 -2.36 -1.56 7.94
N THR A 124 -2.64 -2.86 7.88
CA THR A 124 -3.77 -3.39 7.12
C THR A 124 -4.84 -3.87 8.08
N ILE A 125 -6.03 -3.29 7.99
CA ILE A 125 -7.16 -3.57 8.88
C ILE A 125 -8.14 -4.51 8.16
N ALA A 126 -8.44 -5.65 8.77
CA ALA A 126 -9.40 -6.61 8.25
C ALA A 126 -10.06 -7.39 9.40
N ASN A 127 -11.38 -7.57 9.36
CA ASN A 127 -12.14 -8.38 10.32
C ASN A 127 -11.86 -8.06 11.79
N GLY A 128 -11.79 -6.76 12.17
CA GLY A 128 -11.54 -6.33 13.53
C GLY A 128 -10.10 -6.55 14.02
N LYS A 129 -9.17 -6.82 13.11
CA LYS A 129 -7.74 -6.99 13.39
C LYS A 129 -6.90 -6.05 12.54
N ALA A 130 -5.79 -5.60 13.09
CA ALA A 130 -4.73 -4.90 12.39
C ALA A 130 -3.53 -5.83 12.20
N TYR A 131 -2.95 -5.80 11.02
CA TYR A 131 -1.73 -6.52 10.69
C TYR A 131 -0.67 -5.49 10.35
N VAL A 132 0.45 -5.56 11.05
CA VAL A 132 1.57 -4.61 10.95
C VAL A 132 2.89 -5.37 10.84
N ILE A 133 3.89 -4.73 10.25
CA ILE A 133 5.26 -5.24 10.22
C ILE A 133 6.14 -4.17 10.84
N SER A 134 6.96 -4.51 11.83
CA SER A 134 7.91 -3.58 12.44
C SER A 134 9.09 -3.32 11.52
N GLY A 135 9.80 -2.22 11.73
CA GLY A 135 11.03 -1.90 11.02
C GLY A 135 12.09 -3.00 11.14
N ALA A 136 12.09 -3.73 12.26
CA ALA A 136 12.95 -4.89 12.49
C ALA A 136 12.44 -6.20 11.83
N GLY A 137 11.23 -6.21 11.25
CA GLY A 137 10.69 -7.35 10.51
C GLY A 137 9.84 -8.32 11.32
N GLU A 138 9.32 -7.91 12.47
CA GLU A 138 8.30 -8.67 13.22
C GLU A 138 6.93 -8.43 12.57
N ILE A 139 6.16 -9.48 12.31
CA ILE A 139 4.78 -9.39 11.85
C ILE A 139 3.87 -9.59 13.05
N VAL A 140 2.94 -8.68 13.24
CA VAL A 140 2.07 -8.67 14.42
C VAL A 140 0.61 -8.50 14.01
N CYS A 141 -0.24 -9.30 14.63
CA CYS A 141 -1.69 -9.17 14.57
C CYS A 141 -2.18 -8.54 15.88
N ILE A 142 -2.96 -7.46 15.76
CA ILE A 142 -3.46 -6.67 16.89
C ILE A 142 -4.99 -6.62 16.80
N ASN A 143 -5.68 -6.77 17.91
CA ASN A 143 -7.12 -6.57 18.00
C ASN A 143 -7.44 -5.06 17.93
N THR A 144 -8.23 -4.63 16.95
CA THR A 144 -8.55 -3.20 16.77
C THR A 144 -9.53 -2.64 17.80
N ALA A 145 -10.18 -3.48 18.60
CA ALA A 145 -11.10 -3.01 19.63
C ALA A 145 -10.36 -2.44 20.86
N ASP A 146 -9.23 -3.05 21.23
CA ASP A 146 -8.52 -2.76 22.49
C ASP A 146 -6.98 -2.65 22.36
N GLY A 147 -6.43 -2.80 21.14
CA GLY A 147 -5.01 -2.70 20.87
C GLY A 147 -4.15 -3.88 21.33
N LYS A 148 -4.75 -4.97 21.81
CA LYS A 148 -3.99 -6.13 22.31
C LYS A 148 -3.43 -6.98 21.18
N ILE A 149 -2.19 -7.43 21.37
CA ILE A 149 -1.54 -8.37 20.47
C ILE A 149 -2.27 -9.71 20.52
N VAL A 150 -2.62 -10.24 19.34
CA VAL A 150 -3.23 -11.56 19.16
C VAL A 150 -2.15 -12.61 18.92
N TRP A 151 -1.24 -12.32 18.01
CA TRP A 151 -0.07 -13.15 17.72
C TRP A 151 1.07 -12.30 17.14
N THR A 152 2.30 -12.82 17.27
CA THR A 152 3.52 -12.22 16.71
C THR A 152 4.38 -13.32 16.08
N VAL A 153 4.94 -13.03 14.90
CA VAL A 153 5.95 -13.85 14.23
C VAL A 153 7.19 -12.97 14.03
N ASN A 154 8.33 -13.42 14.55
CA ASN A 154 9.60 -12.76 14.28
C ASN A 154 10.10 -13.17 12.88
N GLY A 155 9.61 -12.46 11.85
CA GLY A 155 9.89 -12.80 10.47
C GLY A 155 11.35 -12.64 10.07
N ALA A 156 12.08 -11.75 10.70
CA ALA A 156 13.51 -11.58 10.46
C ALA A 156 14.29 -12.84 10.85
N LYS A 157 13.97 -13.42 12.01
CA LYS A 157 14.62 -14.63 12.52
C LYS A 157 14.09 -15.90 11.85
N GLU A 158 12.76 -16.02 11.74
CA GLU A 158 12.08 -17.23 11.24
C GLU A 158 12.43 -17.53 9.78
N PHE A 159 12.64 -16.49 8.97
CA PHE A 159 12.89 -16.63 7.54
C PHE A 159 14.32 -16.23 7.14
N GLU A 160 15.23 -16.02 8.10
CA GLU A 160 16.62 -15.59 7.86
C GLU A 160 16.68 -14.42 6.87
N ARG A 161 15.86 -13.38 7.19
CA ARG A 161 15.66 -12.23 6.32
C ARG A 161 16.95 -11.52 5.98
N LEU A 162 17.17 -11.25 4.71
CA LEU A 162 18.20 -10.34 4.23
C LEU A 162 17.66 -8.90 4.25
N THR A 163 18.29 -8.05 5.06
CA THR A 163 17.79 -6.70 5.33
C THR A 163 18.59 -5.65 4.57
N GLY A 164 17.91 -4.76 3.87
CA GLY A 164 18.50 -3.55 3.29
C GLY A 164 18.71 -2.46 4.34
N ASN A 165 19.31 -1.33 3.94
CA ASN A 165 19.76 -0.24 4.82
C ASN A 165 18.65 0.45 5.62
N TRP A 166 17.39 0.32 5.21
CA TRP A 166 16.28 1.06 5.81
C TRP A 166 15.23 0.16 6.49
N GLY A 167 15.58 -1.08 6.84
CA GLY A 167 14.70 -2.00 7.56
C GLY A 167 13.52 -2.50 6.72
N THR A 168 12.33 -2.57 7.31
CA THR A 168 11.09 -3.00 6.64
C THR A 168 10.15 -1.82 6.45
N ALA A 169 9.55 -1.70 5.26
CA ALA A 169 8.54 -0.70 4.95
C ALA A 169 7.29 -1.28 4.23
N GLU A 170 7.29 -2.57 3.98
CA GLU A 170 6.15 -3.27 3.37
C GLU A 170 4.91 -3.22 4.26
N SER A 171 3.77 -2.82 3.68
CA SER A 171 2.46 -2.98 4.31
C SER A 171 1.88 -4.35 3.95
N PRO A 172 1.55 -5.22 4.92
CA PRO A 172 1.12 -6.58 4.64
C PRO A 172 -0.14 -6.59 3.78
N LEU A 173 -0.22 -7.54 2.84
CA LEU A 173 -1.44 -7.79 2.07
C LEU A 173 -2.28 -8.83 2.81
N VAL A 174 -3.58 -8.54 3.00
CA VAL A 174 -4.50 -9.43 3.72
C VAL A 174 -5.72 -9.74 2.87
N PHE A 175 -5.96 -11.03 2.61
CA PHE A 175 -7.12 -11.55 1.90
C PHE A 175 -7.37 -13.03 2.27
N ASP A 176 -8.58 -13.51 2.15
CA ASP A 176 -8.97 -14.93 2.34
C ASP A 176 -8.31 -15.59 3.57
N ASN A 177 -8.32 -14.92 4.70
CA ASN A 177 -7.69 -15.38 5.94
C ASN A 177 -6.16 -15.61 5.83
N LYS A 178 -5.50 -14.99 4.85
CA LYS A 178 -4.05 -15.02 4.65
C LYS A 178 -3.45 -13.63 4.90
N VAL A 179 -2.29 -13.58 5.54
CA VAL A 179 -1.41 -12.41 5.64
C VAL A 179 -0.16 -12.70 4.83
N ILE A 180 0.09 -11.89 3.82
CA ILE A 180 1.26 -12.02 2.95
C ILE A 180 2.36 -11.09 3.42
N TYR A 181 3.56 -11.63 3.51
CA TYR A 181 4.79 -10.93 3.86
C TYR A 181 5.94 -11.38 2.95
N THR A 182 6.82 -10.45 2.58
CA THR A 182 7.97 -10.68 1.71
C THR A 182 9.28 -10.52 2.50
N PRO A 183 9.69 -11.52 3.31
CA PRO A 183 10.95 -11.45 4.07
C PRO A 183 12.16 -11.40 3.14
N ALA A 184 12.11 -11.99 1.95
CA ALA A 184 13.21 -12.10 1.02
C ALA A 184 14.50 -12.62 1.71
N GLY A 185 14.35 -13.69 2.47
CA GLY A 185 15.45 -14.33 3.21
C GLY A 185 16.06 -15.51 2.47
N GLU A 186 17.02 -16.13 3.12
CA GLU A 186 17.67 -17.35 2.63
C GLU A 186 16.69 -18.55 2.61
N GLN A 187 15.66 -18.53 3.47
CA GLN A 187 14.68 -19.62 3.59
C GLN A 187 13.53 -19.50 2.58
N THR A 188 13.13 -18.28 2.23
CA THR A 188 11.97 -18.02 1.38
C THR A 188 11.93 -16.58 0.93
N THR A 189 11.34 -16.33 -0.23
CA THR A 189 11.12 -14.96 -0.73
C THR A 189 9.84 -14.37 -0.15
N MET A 190 8.71 -15.09 -0.19
CA MET A 190 7.41 -14.64 0.28
C MET A 190 6.74 -15.74 1.10
N VAL A 191 5.94 -15.36 2.08
CA VAL A 191 5.17 -16.28 2.94
C VAL A 191 3.72 -15.85 3.03
N ALA A 192 2.83 -16.84 3.22
CA ALA A 192 1.48 -16.58 3.73
C ALA A 192 1.36 -17.15 5.14
N LEU A 193 0.83 -16.33 6.03
CA LEU A 193 0.48 -16.70 7.39
C LEU A 193 -1.04 -16.77 7.53
N ASN A 194 -1.52 -17.64 8.38
CA ASN A 194 -2.92 -17.67 8.80
C ASN A 194 -3.25 -16.37 9.56
N ALA A 195 -4.22 -15.61 9.10
CA ALA A 195 -4.57 -14.33 9.68
C ALA A 195 -5.09 -14.41 11.13
N GLN A 196 -5.59 -15.58 11.57
CA GLN A 196 -6.10 -15.77 12.93
C GLN A 196 -5.01 -16.23 13.90
N THR A 197 -4.05 -17.05 13.44
CA THR A 197 -3.10 -17.75 14.32
C THR A 197 -1.64 -17.34 14.11
N GLY A 198 -1.29 -16.75 12.95
CA GLY A 198 0.09 -16.47 12.56
C GLY A 198 0.86 -17.72 12.05
N GLU A 199 0.23 -18.89 11.98
CA GLU A 199 0.84 -20.11 11.45
C GLU A 199 1.15 -19.97 9.97
N ILE A 200 2.27 -20.57 9.53
CA ILE A 200 2.69 -20.57 8.13
C ILE A 200 1.76 -21.47 7.33
N LEU A 201 1.11 -20.92 6.30
CA LEU A 201 0.29 -21.67 5.36
C LEU A 201 1.11 -22.17 4.17
N TRP A 202 1.97 -21.33 3.64
CA TRP A 202 2.91 -21.68 2.57
C TRP A 202 4.12 -20.73 2.54
N LYS A 203 5.20 -21.18 1.90
CA LYS A 203 6.43 -20.45 1.61
C LYS A 203 6.74 -20.57 0.13
N THR A 204 7.23 -19.51 -0.50
CA THR A 204 7.81 -19.60 -1.85
C THR A 204 9.22 -20.17 -1.80
N LYS A 205 9.79 -20.51 -2.96
CA LYS A 205 11.24 -20.69 -3.08
C LYS A 205 11.98 -19.40 -2.73
N ALA A 206 13.20 -19.52 -2.21
CA ALA A 206 14.09 -18.39 -1.99
C ALA A 206 14.75 -17.96 -3.31
N PHE A 207 14.89 -16.64 -3.51
CA PHE A 207 15.74 -16.07 -4.57
C PHE A 207 17.13 -15.68 -4.05
N GLY A 208 17.31 -15.58 -2.73
CA GLY A 208 18.54 -15.08 -2.11
C GLY A 208 18.70 -13.55 -2.23
N ASP A 209 17.62 -12.86 -2.51
CA ASP A 209 17.55 -11.40 -2.66
C ASP A 209 17.33 -10.70 -1.33
N ILE A 210 17.54 -9.39 -1.33
CA ILE A 210 17.14 -8.50 -0.24
C ILE A 210 15.66 -8.11 -0.40
N GLY A 211 14.95 -7.91 0.72
CA GLY A 211 13.57 -7.44 0.71
C GLY A 211 13.43 -6.05 0.10
N ALA A 212 12.46 -5.89 -0.80
CA ALA A 212 12.03 -4.59 -1.28
C ALA A 212 11.17 -3.85 -0.22
N TYR A 213 10.87 -2.58 -0.47
CA TYR A 213 9.91 -1.79 0.31
C TYR A 213 8.54 -1.74 -0.34
N MET A 214 8.39 -2.42 -1.47
CA MET A 214 7.16 -2.53 -2.24
C MET A 214 6.11 -3.35 -1.47
N SER A 215 4.94 -2.78 -1.26
CA SER A 215 3.79 -3.52 -0.72
C SER A 215 3.11 -4.33 -1.82
N PRO A 216 2.90 -5.64 -1.65
CA PRO A 216 2.33 -6.50 -2.68
C PRO A 216 0.85 -6.20 -2.94
N ILE A 217 0.37 -6.59 -4.13
CA ILE A 217 -1.04 -6.53 -4.52
C ILE A 217 -1.55 -7.91 -4.88
N ILE A 218 -2.86 -8.12 -4.77
CA ILE A 218 -3.54 -9.26 -5.37
C ILE A 218 -4.33 -8.79 -6.59
N ILE A 219 -4.16 -9.47 -7.69
CA ILE A 219 -4.86 -9.18 -8.95
C ILE A 219 -5.82 -10.31 -9.30
N SER A 220 -6.82 -9.98 -10.12
CA SER A 220 -7.69 -10.96 -10.79
C SER A 220 -7.64 -10.68 -12.30
N TYR A 221 -7.26 -11.70 -13.07
CA TYR A 221 -7.17 -11.61 -14.52
C TYR A 221 -7.55 -12.93 -15.16
N LYS A 222 -8.39 -12.91 -16.20
CA LYS A 222 -8.87 -14.12 -16.90
C LYS A 222 -9.42 -15.22 -15.97
N GLY A 223 -10.09 -14.82 -14.87
CA GLY A 223 -10.67 -15.75 -13.90
C GLY A 223 -9.69 -16.39 -12.91
N LYS A 224 -8.41 -16.03 -12.98
CA LYS A 224 -7.36 -16.46 -12.03
C LYS A 224 -6.93 -15.32 -11.14
N ARG A 225 -6.39 -15.66 -9.97
CA ARG A 225 -5.79 -14.66 -9.04
C ARG A 225 -4.30 -14.90 -8.94
N GLN A 226 -3.57 -13.81 -8.70
CA GLN A 226 -2.13 -13.86 -8.50
C GLN A 226 -1.68 -12.73 -7.57
N ILE A 227 -0.70 -12.97 -6.71
CA ILE A 227 -0.03 -11.95 -5.91
C ILE A 227 1.12 -11.40 -6.73
N ILE A 228 1.19 -10.08 -6.86
CA ILE A 228 2.35 -9.40 -7.45
C ILE A 228 3.16 -8.81 -6.31
N GLY A 229 4.40 -9.22 -6.20
CA GLY A 229 5.35 -8.75 -5.20
C GLY A 229 6.73 -8.52 -5.80
N SER A 230 7.65 -7.97 -5.00
CA SER A 230 9.02 -7.78 -5.45
C SER A 230 10.06 -7.99 -4.35
N THR A 231 11.27 -8.24 -4.78
CA THR A 231 12.51 -8.15 -4.02
C THR A 231 13.36 -7.00 -4.57
N SER A 232 14.59 -6.89 -4.15
CA SER A 232 15.54 -5.90 -4.70
C SER A 232 15.85 -6.11 -6.18
N THR A 233 15.75 -7.34 -6.69
CA THR A 233 16.13 -7.68 -8.07
C THR A 233 15.02 -8.31 -8.89
N HIS A 234 13.96 -8.82 -8.27
CA HIS A 234 12.85 -9.47 -8.95
C HIS A 234 11.52 -8.78 -8.70
N ILE A 235 10.69 -8.69 -9.74
CA ILE A 235 9.23 -8.59 -9.60
C ILE A 235 8.64 -9.95 -10.01
N MET A 236 7.63 -10.42 -9.29
CA MET A 236 7.16 -11.79 -9.43
C MET A 236 5.65 -11.91 -9.28
N GLY A 237 5.10 -12.94 -9.94
CA GLY A 237 3.74 -13.42 -9.76
C GLY A 237 3.71 -14.72 -8.96
N VAL A 238 2.96 -14.72 -7.86
CA VAL A 238 2.86 -15.84 -6.93
C VAL A 238 1.43 -16.36 -6.86
N ASN A 239 1.27 -17.66 -6.95
CA ASN A 239 -0.03 -18.31 -6.76
C ASN A 239 -0.50 -18.14 -5.31
N PRO A 240 -1.67 -17.51 -5.06
CA PRO A 240 -2.13 -17.17 -3.72
C PRO A 240 -2.53 -18.40 -2.89
N GLU A 241 -2.73 -19.57 -3.50
CA GLU A 241 -3.21 -20.77 -2.79
C GLU A 241 -2.07 -21.64 -2.27
N ASN A 242 -0.94 -21.70 -3.00
CA ASN A 242 0.14 -22.64 -2.67
C ASN A 242 1.53 -22.00 -2.56
N GLY A 243 1.67 -20.70 -2.91
CA GLY A 243 2.96 -19.99 -2.88
C GLY A 243 3.90 -20.33 -4.04
N GLU A 244 3.42 -21.00 -5.10
CA GLU A 244 4.23 -21.25 -6.29
C GLU A 244 4.54 -19.94 -7.00
N VAL A 245 5.81 -19.70 -7.32
CA VAL A 245 6.23 -18.58 -8.16
C VAL A 245 6.00 -18.96 -9.61
N GLU A 246 4.94 -18.40 -10.19
CA GLU A 246 4.49 -18.73 -11.54
C GLU A 246 5.38 -18.04 -12.61
N TRP A 247 5.89 -16.86 -12.30
CA TRP A 247 6.88 -16.14 -13.10
C TRP A 247 7.72 -15.19 -12.23
N ALA A 248 8.90 -14.84 -12.70
CA ALA A 248 9.74 -13.81 -12.11
C ALA A 248 10.48 -13.05 -13.24
N PHE A 249 10.45 -11.73 -13.15
CA PHE A 249 11.12 -10.82 -14.07
C PHE A 249 12.23 -10.08 -13.32
N LYS A 250 13.46 -10.11 -13.85
CA LYS A 250 14.65 -9.53 -13.20
C LYS A 250 15.41 -8.53 -14.08
N ASP A 251 15.04 -8.39 -15.34
CA ASP A 251 15.77 -7.55 -16.29
C ASP A 251 15.38 -6.06 -16.14
N TRP A 252 15.36 -5.60 -14.90
CA TRP A 252 15.08 -4.22 -14.55
C TRP A 252 16.16 -3.68 -13.59
N GLY A 253 16.93 -2.76 -14.12
CA GLY A 253 17.98 -2.11 -13.37
C GLY A 253 19.33 -2.81 -13.33
N SER A 254 20.34 -2.08 -12.93
CA SER A 254 21.66 -2.64 -12.66
C SER A 254 21.65 -3.36 -11.33
N PRO A 255 22.40 -4.46 -11.18
CA PRO A 255 22.63 -5.01 -9.86
C PRO A 255 23.17 -3.90 -8.97
N PRO A 256 22.74 -3.85 -7.70
CA PRO A 256 23.19 -2.82 -6.80
C PRO A 256 24.73 -2.92 -6.65
N GLU A 257 25.42 -1.81 -6.88
CA GLU A 257 26.81 -1.70 -6.47
C GLU A 257 26.86 -1.82 -4.95
N PRO A 258 27.78 -2.61 -4.39
CA PRO A 258 27.91 -2.66 -2.95
C PRO A 258 28.26 -1.27 -2.42
N PHE A 259 27.51 -0.79 -1.44
CA PHE A 259 27.87 0.43 -0.74
C PHE A 259 29.28 0.27 -0.12
N PRO A 260 30.04 1.36 -0.02
CA PRO A 260 31.28 1.32 0.74
C PRO A 260 31.05 0.71 2.12
N ALA A 261 31.94 -0.20 2.54
CA ALA A 261 31.76 -0.97 3.79
C ALA A 261 31.57 -0.09 5.03
N GLU A 262 31.99 1.16 4.99
CA GLU A 262 31.85 2.17 6.04
C GLU A 262 30.38 2.59 6.28
N TYR A 263 29.47 2.36 5.31
CA TYR A 263 28.03 2.65 5.43
C TYR A 263 27.19 1.41 5.73
N VAL A 264 27.80 0.23 5.82
CA VAL A 264 27.13 -1.03 6.06
C VAL A 264 27.32 -1.44 7.51
N GLN A 265 26.25 -1.43 8.30
CA GLN A 265 26.28 -1.99 9.66
C GLN A 265 25.67 -3.39 9.65
N GLY A 266 26.46 -4.38 10.08
CA GLY A 266 26.06 -5.77 10.09
C GLY A 266 25.95 -6.39 8.69
N ASN A 267 24.94 -7.22 8.46
CA ASN A 267 24.66 -7.84 7.16
C ASN A 267 23.78 -6.97 6.25
N ALA A 268 23.59 -5.69 6.56
CA ALA A 268 22.82 -4.79 5.73
C ALA A 268 23.57 -4.50 4.43
N MET A 269 22.90 -4.74 3.30
CA MET A 269 23.44 -4.43 1.98
C MET A 269 22.72 -3.20 1.43
N SER A 270 23.49 -2.28 0.84
CA SER A 270 22.88 -1.19 0.11
C SER A 270 22.38 -1.69 -1.22
N VAL A 271 21.11 -1.52 -1.44
CA VAL A 271 20.47 -1.84 -2.69
C VAL A 271 19.42 -0.77 -2.99
N ASN A 272 19.38 -0.38 -4.23
CA ASN A 272 18.27 0.39 -4.73
C ASN A 272 17.07 -0.55 -4.84
N VAL A 273 16.07 -0.35 -3.99
CA VAL A 273 14.91 -1.24 -3.92
C VAL A 273 13.63 -0.48 -4.27
N ALA A 274 12.79 -1.12 -5.05
CA ALA A 274 11.46 -0.57 -5.37
C ALA A 274 10.65 -0.35 -4.09
N ALA A 275 10.10 0.86 -3.93
CA ALA A 275 9.28 1.23 -2.79
C ALA A 275 7.79 1.38 -3.14
N ASN A 276 7.47 1.46 -4.43
CA ASN A 276 6.13 1.80 -4.88
C ASN A 276 5.35 0.55 -5.29
N THR A 277 4.13 0.44 -4.76
CA THR A 277 3.18 -0.62 -5.11
C THR A 277 2.89 -0.60 -6.62
N PRO A 278 2.92 -1.74 -7.33
CA PRO A 278 2.66 -1.79 -8.75
C PRO A 278 1.21 -1.41 -9.06
N LEU A 279 0.97 -0.83 -10.23
CA LEU A 279 -0.37 -0.68 -10.79
C LEU A 279 -0.69 -1.88 -11.69
N PHE A 280 -1.95 -2.30 -11.64
CA PHE A 280 -2.44 -3.36 -12.49
C PHE A 280 -3.72 -2.92 -13.22
N LYS A 281 -3.77 -3.15 -14.53
CA LYS A 281 -4.97 -2.97 -15.33
C LYS A 281 -4.89 -3.81 -16.60
N ASP A 282 -5.94 -4.58 -16.89
CA ASP A 282 -6.13 -5.33 -18.14
C ASP A 282 -4.93 -6.24 -18.52
N GLY A 283 -4.37 -6.95 -17.51
CA GLY A 283 -3.23 -7.83 -17.69
C GLY A 283 -1.87 -7.14 -17.74
N ARG A 284 -1.84 -5.82 -17.59
CA ARG A 284 -0.60 -5.03 -17.58
C ARG A 284 -0.21 -4.67 -16.14
N ILE A 285 1.09 -4.77 -15.87
CA ILE A 285 1.71 -4.45 -14.58
C ILE A 285 2.69 -3.32 -14.80
N PHE A 286 2.42 -2.18 -14.19
CA PHE A 286 3.33 -1.03 -14.18
C PHE A 286 4.06 -0.95 -12.85
N PHE A 287 5.37 -0.72 -12.88
CA PHE A 287 6.17 -0.40 -11.71
C PHE A 287 7.29 0.57 -12.07
N SER A 288 7.82 1.26 -11.08
CA SER A 288 8.88 2.25 -11.26
C SER A 288 9.81 2.25 -10.06
N HIS A 289 11.08 2.53 -10.31
CA HIS A 289 12.13 2.67 -9.33
C HIS A 289 12.95 3.94 -9.60
N ALA A 290 13.40 4.61 -8.54
CA ALA A 290 14.01 5.94 -8.58
C ALA A 290 15.17 6.08 -9.58
N GLU A 291 16.06 5.10 -9.66
CA GLU A 291 17.30 5.20 -10.45
C GLU A 291 17.28 4.41 -11.75
N VAL A 292 16.22 3.64 -11.99
CA VAL A 292 16.12 2.79 -13.18
C VAL A 292 14.96 3.11 -14.09
N GLY A 293 14.04 3.98 -13.68
CA GLY A 293 12.91 4.38 -14.49
C GLY A 293 11.65 3.54 -14.28
N ALA A 294 10.81 3.46 -15.28
CA ALA A 294 9.52 2.79 -15.24
C ALA A 294 9.42 1.68 -16.28
N TYR A 295 8.65 0.65 -15.95
CA TYR A 295 8.49 -0.58 -16.74
C TYR A 295 7.02 -0.96 -16.83
N MET A 296 6.64 -1.48 -17.99
CA MET A 296 5.34 -2.06 -18.24
C MET A 296 5.49 -3.51 -18.71
N LEU A 297 4.96 -4.43 -17.92
CA LEU A 297 4.89 -5.84 -18.28
C LEU A 297 3.48 -6.22 -18.72
N GLN A 298 3.37 -7.17 -19.63
CA GLN A 298 2.12 -7.82 -20.03
C GLN A 298 2.11 -9.26 -19.54
N LEU A 299 1.12 -9.62 -18.74
CA LEU A 299 0.84 -11.01 -18.38
C LEU A 299 0.27 -11.77 -19.58
N ASN A 300 0.70 -13.01 -19.74
CA ASN A 300 0.02 -13.95 -20.64
C ASN A 300 -1.36 -14.36 -20.02
N ASP A 301 -2.22 -14.98 -20.83
CA ASP A 301 -3.57 -15.36 -20.41
C ASP A 301 -3.61 -16.42 -19.30
N ASN A 302 -2.53 -17.17 -19.13
CA ASN A 302 -2.41 -18.20 -18.10
C ASN A 302 -1.78 -17.68 -16.79
N LEU A 303 -1.26 -16.46 -16.77
CA LEU A 303 -0.53 -15.83 -15.66
C LEU A 303 0.79 -16.55 -15.31
N THR A 304 1.38 -17.26 -16.26
CA THR A 304 2.61 -18.06 -16.06
C THR A 304 3.85 -17.41 -16.65
N ASP A 305 3.71 -16.27 -17.32
CA ASP A 305 4.81 -15.55 -17.95
C ASP A 305 4.45 -14.09 -18.17
N VAL A 306 5.48 -13.23 -18.29
CA VAL A 306 5.36 -11.81 -18.58
C VAL A 306 6.27 -11.40 -19.72
N THR A 307 5.81 -10.45 -20.53
CA THR A 307 6.59 -9.82 -21.60
C THR A 307 6.76 -8.34 -21.30
N LEU A 308 7.98 -7.82 -21.44
CA LEU A 308 8.24 -6.38 -21.38
C LEU A 308 7.60 -5.70 -22.59
N LEU A 309 6.64 -4.81 -22.37
CA LEU A 309 6.01 -4.01 -23.42
C LEU A 309 6.82 -2.76 -23.73
N TRP A 310 7.20 -2.04 -22.69
CA TRP A 310 8.02 -0.84 -22.79
C TRP A 310 8.70 -0.53 -21.46
N ASN A 311 9.76 0.26 -21.53
CA ASN A 311 10.41 0.90 -20.39
C ASN A 311 10.77 2.34 -20.74
N THR A 312 10.93 3.19 -19.75
CA THR A 312 11.29 4.60 -19.92
C THR A 312 12.02 5.15 -18.69
N ASP A 313 12.98 6.03 -18.91
CA ASP A 313 13.68 6.79 -17.89
C ASP A 313 12.95 8.10 -17.50
N ALA A 314 11.86 8.40 -18.19
CA ALA A 314 11.08 9.61 -17.95
C ALA A 314 10.50 9.70 -16.52
N MET A 315 10.16 8.54 -15.92
CA MET A 315 9.60 8.44 -14.57
C MET A 315 10.40 7.41 -13.74
N GLY A 316 11.23 7.88 -12.84
CA GLY A 316 11.88 7.08 -11.81
C GLY A 316 11.37 7.51 -10.43
N THR A 317 10.35 6.85 -9.89
CA THR A 317 9.68 7.25 -8.66
C THR A 317 10.37 6.65 -7.43
N ASP A 318 10.70 7.50 -6.45
CA ASP A 318 11.27 7.11 -5.16
C ASP A 318 10.18 6.62 -4.18
N LEU A 319 9.72 7.47 -3.25
CA LEU A 319 8.73 7.11 -2.22
C LEU A 319 7.31 7.62 -2.53
N GLY A 320 7.17 8.50 -3.52
CA GLY A 320 5.93 9.26 -3.76
C GLY A 320 4.78 8.44 -4.34
N GLY A 321 5.05 7.29 -4.93
CA GLY A 321 4.05 6.51 -5.64
C GLY A 321 3.60 7.17 -6.95
N TYR A 322 2.61 6.55 -7.56
CA TYR A 322 1.99 7.01 -8.81
C TYR A 322 0.52 6.55 -8.86
N VAL A 323 -0.27 7.18 -9.70
CA VAL A 323 -1.68 6.86 -9.92
C VAL A 323 -2.00 6.79 -11.40
N LEU A 324 -2.93 5.92 -11.78
CA LEU A 324 -3.45 5.82 -13.16
C LEU A 324 -4.79 6.51 -13.27
N VAL A 325 -4.86 7.62 -13.99
CA VAL A 325 -6.10 8.37 -14.23
C VAL A 325 -6.29 8.55 -15.72
N ASN A 326 -7.43 8.12 -16.25
CA ASN A 326 -7.82 8.28 -17.67
C ASN A 326 -6.75 7.84 -18.69
N GLY A 327 -6.06 6.72 -18.44
CA GLY A 327 -5.03 6.20 -19.35
C GLY A 327 -3.66 6.88 -19.24
N THR A 328 -3.48 7.74 -18.27
CA THR A 328 -2.21 8.44 -17.99
C THR A 328 -1.74 8.10 -16.58
N ILE A 329 -0.47 7.78 -16.44
CA ILE A 329 0.20 7.57 -15.15
C ILE A 329 0.77 8.90 -14.71
N TYR A 330 0.39 9.35 -13.51
CA TYR A 330 0.91 10.54 -12.86
C TYR A 330 1.74 10.15 -11.65
N GLY A 331 2.89 10.76 -11.48
CA GLY A 331 3.80 10.53 -10.36
C GLY A 331 4.89 11.58 -10.33
N SER A 332 5.90 11.35 -9.52
CA SER A 332 7.10 12.18 -9.50
C SER A 332 8.34 11.36 -9.80
N ASN A 333 9.37 11.98 -10.35
CA ASN A 333 10.67 11.33 -10.49
C ASN A 333 11.64 11.76 -9.39
N TYR A 334 12.69 10.99 -9.24
CA TYR A 334 13.79 11.26 -8.34
C TYR A 334 14.94 11.91 -9.12
N LEU A 335 15.35 13.12 -8.75
CA LEU A 335 16.57 13.76 -9.23
C LEU A 335 17.63 13.83 -8.14
N SER A 336 17.21 13.99 -6.89
CA SER A 336 18.03 13.92 -5.68
C SER A 336 17.11 13.82 -4.47
N GLN A 337 17.68 13.69 -3.26
CA GLN A 337 16.91 13.68 -2.00
C GLN A 337 15.98 14.90 -1.83
N SER A 338 16.30 16.04 -2.46
CA SER A 338 15.52 17.29 -2.29
C SER A 338 14.88 17.79 -3.58
N LYS A 339 15.04 17.09 -4.69
CA LYS A 339 14.55 17.55 -6.00
C LYS A 339 13.91 16.39 -6.77
N GLY A 340 12.88 16.72 -7.50
CA GLY A 340 12.22 15.86 -8.47
C GLY A 340 11.16 16.64 -9.22
N ASP A 341 10.82 16.16 -10.39
CA ASP A 341 9.79 16.73 -11.25
C ASP A 341 8.50 15.92 -11.09
N TRP A 342 7.38 16.54 -11.36
CA TRP A 342 6.10 15.87 -11.55
C TRP A 342 5.97 15.43 -13.00
N VAL A 343 5.58 14.19 -13.20
CA VAL A 343 5.67 13.50 -14.48
C VAL A 343 4.33 12.88 -14.84
N ALA A 344 3.96 12.98 -16.10
CA ALA A 344 2.85 12.24 -16.70
C ALA A 344 3.36 11.43 -17.89
N ILE A 345 3.01 10.14 -17.94
CA ILE A 345 3.33 9.25 -19.06
C ILE A 345 2.10 8.48 -19.53
N ASP A 346 2.07 8.13 -20.80
CA ASP A 346 0.99 7.33 -21.36
C ASP A 346 1.04 5.88 -20.88
N TRP A 347 -0.10 5.34 -20.43
CA TRP A 347 -0.20 3.95 -19.97
C TRP A 347 0.14 2.92 -21.03
N ASN A 348 -0.20 3.17 -22.28
CA ASN A 348 -0.04 2.17 -23.35
C ASN A 348 1.35 2.16 -23.95
N THR A 349 1.98 3.34 -24.09
CA THR A 349 3.22 3.51 -24.86
C THR A 349 4.43 3.87 -24.01
N GLY A 350 4.23 4.35 -22.77
CA GLY A 350 5.32 4.90 -21.94
C GLY A 350 5.80 6.29 -22.39
N GLU A 351 5.15 6.88 -23.39
CA GLU A 351 5.53 8.22 -23.88
C GLU A 351 5.33 9.29 -22.82
N LEU A 352 6.34 10.15 -22.70
CA LEU A 352 6.30 11.31 -21.84
C LEU A 352 5.23 12.30 -22.33
N ARG A 353 4.31 12.69 -21.45
CA ARG A 353 3.34 13.76 -21.69
C ARG A 353 3.89 15.10 -21.22
N TYR A 354 4.33 15.16 -19.96
CA TYR A 354 5.08 16.30 -19.41
C TYR A 354 6.03 15.83 -18.28
N LYS A 355 7.03 16.67 -18.01
CA LYS A 355 7.96 16.55 -16.89
C LYS A 355 8.31 17.92 -16.41
N GLU A 356 7.76 18.33 -15.26
CA GLU A 356 7.82 19.70 -14.78
C GLU A 356 8.13 19.77 -13.29
N ALA A 357 8.96 20.73 -12.93
CA ALA A 357 9.20 21.05 -11.53
C ALA A 357 8.00 21.80 -10.93
N TRP A 358 7.62 21.45 -9.72
CA TRP A 358 6.74 22.29 -8.92
C TRP A 358 7.59 23.40 -8.28
N GLU A 359 7.48 24.63 -8.79
CA GLU A 359 8.37 25.73 -8.44
C GLU A 359 8.49 25.95 -6.92
N GLY A 360 9.74 25.97 -6.44
CA GLY A 360 10.07 26.12 -5.02
C GLY A 360 9.69 24.93 -4.11
N LYS A 361 9.17 23.84 -4.65
CA LYS A 361 8.79 22.61 -3.93
C LYS A 361 9.54 21.41 -4.50
N SER A 362 9.18 20.22 -4.07
CA SER A 362 9.85 18.98 -4.44
C SER A 362 8.86 17.92 -4.94
N LYS A 363 9.38 16.73 -5.23
CA LYS A 363 8.64 15.50 -5.43
C LYS A 363 7.90 15.07 -4.15
N GLY A 364 7.12 14.00 -4.21
CA GLY A 364 6.53 13.40 -3.02
C GLY A 364 5.28 12.57 -3.30
N PRO A 365 4.53 12.22 -2.24
CA PRO A 365 3.33 11.42 -2.33
C PRO A 365 2.24 11.98 -3.24
N ILE A 366 1.59 11.07 -4.00
CA ILE A 366 0.44 11.38 -4.84
C ILE A 366 -0.69 10.38 -4.60
N VAL A 367 -1.92 10.91 -4.53
CA VAL A 367 -3.16 10.13 -4.56
C VAL A 367 -4.17 10.83 -5.47
N ALA A 368 -5.26 10.13 -5.82
CA ALA A 368 -6.32 10.71 -6.66
C ALA A 368 -7.71 10.43 -6.06
N ALA A 369 -8.60 11.41 -6.22
CA ALA A 369 -10.01 11.27 -5.88
C ALA A 369 -10.85 12.26 -6.72
N ASP A 370 -12.07 11.86 -7.07
CA ASP A 370 -13.05 12.69 -7.76
C ASP A 370 -12.48 13.45 -8.98
N GLY A 371 -11.62 12.76 -9.77
CA GLY A 371 -11.00 13.31 -10.97
C GLY A 371 -9.91 14.35 -10.73
N MET A 372 -9.42 14.52 -9.51
CA MET A 372 -8.30 15.40 -9.15
C MET A 372 -7.13 14.59 -8.58
N LEU A 373 -5.93 15.15 -8.68
CA LEU A 373 -4.72 14.64 -8.02
C LEU A 373 -4.45 15.47 -6.77
N TYR A 374 -3.98 14.81 -5.72
CA TYR A 374 -3.56 15.41 -4.46
C TYR A 374 -2.07 15.11 -4.31
N CYS A 375 -1.24 16.12 -4.50
CA CYS A 375 0.21 16.02 -4.50
C CYS A 375 0.78 16.62 -3.22
N TYR A 376 1.70 15.91 -2.56
CA TYR A 376 2.28 16.34 -1.28
C TYR A 376 3.78 16.51 -1.42
N ASP A 377 4.28 17.72 -1.22
CA ASP A 377 5.71 18.04 -1.26
C ASP A 377 6.43 17.43 -0.05
N GLU A 378 7.32 16.50 -0.28
CA GLU A 378 8.02 15.75 0.78
C GLU A 378 8.97 16.60 1.63
N ARG A 379 9.37 17.78 1.15
CA ARG A 379 10.38 18.63 1.80
C ARG A 379 9.80 19.74 2.64
N ARG A 380 8.81 20.47 2.13
CA ARG A 380 8.25 21.67 2.76
C ARG A 380 6.82 21.47 3.25
N GLY A 381 6.18 20.39 2.85
CA GLY A 381 4.83 20.04 3.26
C GLY A 381 3.72 20.84 2.58
N PHE A 382 3.95 21.34 1.37
CA PHE A 382 2.86 21.87 0.56
C PHE A 382 1.96 20.74 0.07
N VAL A 383 0.66 20.96 0.07
CA VAL A 383 -0.33 20.06 -0.53
C VAL A 383 -0.96 20.80 -1.71
N ALA A 384 -0.90 20.20 -2.91
CA ALA A 384 -1.53 20.75 -4.10
C ALA A 384 -2.74 19.93 -4.53
N LEU A 385 -3.78 20.62 -4.94
CA LEU A 385 -4.88 20.09 -5.74
C LEU A 385 -4.53 20.33 -7.21
N VAL A 386 -4.34 19.26 -7.97
CA VAL A 386 -3.85 19.31 -9.34
C VAL A 386 -4.91 18.73 -10.27
N LYS A 387 -5.20 19.44 -11.34
CA LYS A 387 -6.10 18.94 -12.38
C LYS A 387 -5.31 18.01 -13.31
N PRO A 388 -5.74 16.75 -13.52
CA PRO A 388 -5.12 15.87 -14.50
C PRO A 388 -5.05 16.55 -15.87
N ASN A 389 -3.87 16.65 -16.43
CA ASN A 389 -3.57 17.34 -17.68
C ASN A 389 -2.55 16.54 -18.49
N LEU A 390 -2.54 16.65 -19.80
CA LEU A 390 -1.58 15.96 -20.69
C LEU A 390 -0.40 16.83 -21.10
N GLU A 391 -0.45 18.13 -20.80
CA GLU A 391 0.52 19.11 -21.29
C GLU A 391 1.37 19.72 -20.16
N LYS A 392 0.84 19.77 -18.92
CA LYS A 392 1.50 20.44 -17.81
C LYS A 392 1.07 19.89 -16.44
N PHE A 393 1.85 20.17 -15.41
CA PHE A 393 1.50 20.01 -14.01
C PHE A 393 0.58 21.14 -13.56
N ASP A 394 -0.75 20.97 -13.71
CA ASP A 394 -1.78 22.01 -13.60
C ASP A 394 -2.26 22.20 -12.16
N VAL A 395 -1.50 22.91 -11.35
CA VAL A 395 -1.86 23.24 -9.95
C VAL A 395 -3.03 24.21 -9.92
N VAL A 396 -4.17 23.77 -9.38
CA VAL A 396 -5.39 24.58 -9.22
C VAL A 396 -5.34 25.39 -7.92
N SER A 397 -4.91 24.78 -6.84
CA SER A 397 -4.72 25.42 -5.54
C SER A 397 -3.72 24.66 -4.71
N GLU A 398 -3.05 25.34 -3.81
CA GLU A 398 -2.08 24.76 -2.89
C GLU A 398 -2.16 25.42 -1.52
N PHE A 399 -1.78 24.71 -0.49
CA PHE A 399 -1.61 25.26 0.85
C PHE A 399 -0.48 24.57 1.58
N ARG A 400 -0.04 25.16 2.68
CA ARG A 400 0.98 24.59 3.56
C ARG A 400 0.54 24.67 5.00
N ARG A 401 0.77 23.57 5.75
CA ARG A 401 0.64 23.55 7.20
C ARG A 401 1.87 22.91 7.84
N ALA A 402 2.65 23.72 8.53
CA ALA A 402 3.88 23.30 9.17
C ALA A 402 3.59 22.81 10.61
N LYS A 403 3.11 21.60 10.76
CA LYS A 403 2.97 20.90 12.06
C LYS A 403 3.70 19.57 11.96
N GLY A 404 4.24 19.07 13.08
CA GLY A 404 5.01 17.83 13.13
C GLY A 404 6.49 18.03 12.79
N ALA A 405 7.23 16.93 12.63
CA ALA A 405 8.66 16.92 12.41
C ALA A 405 9.08 15.79 11.43
N GLY A 406 10.21 15.97 10.75
CA GLY A 406 10.76 15.03 9.80
C GLY A 406 10.33 15.31 8.35
N PRO A 407 10.58 14.37 7.42
CA PRO A 407 10.11 14.45 6.04
C PRO A 407 8.61 14.16 5.89
N HIS A 408 8.02 14.68 4.82
CA HIS A 408 6.59 14.52 4.51
C HIS A 408 6.36 13.31 3.57
N TRP A 409 6.65 12.10 4.05
CA TRP A 409 6.58 10.88 3.24
C TRP A 409 5.26 10.12 3.35
N ALA A 410 4.44 10.41 4.36
CA ALA A 410 3.14 9.77 4.51
C ALA A 410 2.19 10.17 3.37
N HIS A 411 1.58 9.18 2.72
CA HIS A 411 0.60 9.47 1.67
C HIS A 411 -0.68 10.06 2.26
N PRO A 412 -1.26 11.11 1.63
CA PRO A 412 -2.58 11.61 1.98
C PRO A 412 -3.63 10.50 1.87
N VAL A 413 -4.64 10.56 2.73
CA VAL A 413 -5.78 9.63 2.71
C VAL A 413 -7.07 10.43 2.61
N ILE A 414 -7.99 9.99 1.75
CA ILE A 414 -9.29 10.65 1.56
C ILE A 414 -10.38 9.67 1.94
N ASN A 415 -11.25 10.08 2.87
CA ASN A 415 -12.37 9.27 3.32
C ASN A 415 -13.52 10.16 3.80
N ASN A 416 -14.74 9.91 3.29
CA ASN A 416 -15.98 10.62 3.65
C ASN A 416 -15.85 12.16 3.57
N GLY A 417 -15.20 12.67 2.51
CA GLY A 417 -15.02 14.10 2.28
C GLY A 417 -14.00 14.76 3.21
N VAL A 418 -13.20 13.96 3.90
CA VAL A 418 -12.09 14.42 4.75
C VAL A 418 -10.76 13.95 4.16
N MET A 419 -9.80 14.86 4.08
CA MET A 419 -8.42 14.57 3.74
C MET A 419 -7.59 14.52 5.02
N TYR A 420 -6.91 13.41 5.23
CA TYR A 420 -5.99 13.20 6.35
C TYR A 420 -4.55 13.33 5.86
N ILE A 421 -3.79 14.20 6.53
CA ILE A 421 -2.36 14.42 6.27
C ILE A 421 -1.58 14.06 7.54
N ARG A 422 -0.55 13.25 7.38
CA ARG A 422 0.41 12.98 8.44
C ARG A 422 1.74 13.63 8.14
N HIS A 423 2.38 14.21 9.18
CA HIS A 423 3.75 14.69 9.14
C HIS A 423 4.46 14.30 10.45
N GLY A 424 5.28 13.25 10.40
CA GLY A 424 5.95 12.72 11.58
C GLY A 424 4.97 12.36 12.69
N ASN A 425 4.99 13.13 13.78
CA ASN A 425 4.09 12.95 14.92
C ASN A 425 2.76 13.71 14.81
N ALA A 426 2.57 14.53 13.77
CA ALA A 426 1.32 15.24 13.56
C ALA A 426 0.36 14.46 12.66
N LEU A 427 -0.93 14.45 13.02
CA LEU A 427 -2.03 14.00 12.18
C LEU A 427 -3.06 15.12 12.09
N MET A 428 -3.45 15.47 10.88
CA MET A 428 -4.34 16.59 10.57
C MET A 428 -5.49 16.12 9.68
N ALA A 429 -6.71 16.59 9.94
CA ALA A 429 -7.91 16.29 9.17
C ALA A 429 -8.51 17.56 8.58
N TYR A 430 -8.72 17.57 7.26
CA TYR A 430 -9.23 18.70 6.50
C TYR A 430 -10.53 18.35 5.82
N LYS A 431 -11.51 19.26 5.89
CA LYS A 431 -12.77 19.12 5.17
C LYS A 431 -12.58 19.52 3.71
N ILE A 432 -12.83 18.58 2.81
CA ILE A 432 -12.68 18.77 1.36
C ILE A 432 -13.98 18.51 0.57
N LYS A 433 -15.10 18.49 1.30
CA LYS A 433 -16.45 18.34 0.71
C LYS A 433 -17.43 19.34 1.30
#